data_10035065b4cd437bacd0910000e91fd3
#
_entry.id   10035065b4cd437bacd0910000e91fd3
#
_cell.length_a   1.000
_cell.length_b   1.000
_cell.length_c   1.000
_cell.angle_alpha   90.00
_cell.angle_beta   90.00
_cell.angle_gamma   90.00
#
_symmetry.space_group_name_H-M   'P 1'
#
loop_
_entity.id
_entity.type
_entity.pdbx_description
1 polymer ?
#
loop_
_entity_poly.entity_id
_entity_poly.type
_entity_poly.pdbx_seq_one_letter_code
_entity_poly.pdbx_strand_id
1 'polypeptide(L)'
;MRKHTHIGIKSFLALLASAVLVGFTFRQSVQSEGDPLFITGLTPYKAGVITSQKGTKQLVLYSSDWKENLQKWDLDAVPSGVAVVGDKIYATVIGDKNGVYILSASGDSKEYIPTGSGACFPLADEKSNKLYVCNQFSTTVSEIDLGSNKVTREVKVLREPKSSILDPNGKYLFVTNYLPQQRADIDTVAACVSVIDLKSFHKVRDIQLANGSNALRGMALSPDGRYLLITHNLGRFQVPTSQLQQGWMNTSAISIVNLENLKFEGAVLLDEPERGAAGIWDVKCADNKIVISHSGTHDISVIDYPGFIQKFEAYPQKDALAYDLRFLYGLRERVALTGNGPRSLILKDGKAIVPTYFSDTLNIVDLNTHQVDVVPLVQNRIESRIQRGEKYFNDANHCFQNWQSCNGCHPGDARTDGMNWDLMNDGIGNPKNCKSLLFSHVTPPNMISGIRASANVAVRAGYKLIQFSDLPEDFANCVDEYLMDLKPVPSPYLVNGELSEKAQRGRKVYEKLKCDECHSGPYYTDMKLHRIGEDVEFENGWDTPTLREVWRTAPYLFDGRAATMKDVFTVHKHGIDKKVSDKEIDELVEYVNSL
;
A
#
# COMPACT_ATOMS: atom_id res chain seq x y z
N MET A 1 7.43 47.89 82.71
CA MET A 1 6.01 47.45 82.67
C MET A 1 5.53 47.36 81.24
N ARG A 2 5.02 46.21 80.89
CA ARG A 2 4.60 45.80 79.52
C ARG A 2 3.36 46.55 79.06
N LYS A 3 3.28 46.90 77.78
CA LYS A 3 2.02 46.97 77.04
C LYS A 3 2.25 46.32 75.61
N HIS A 4 1.56 45.22 75.42
CA HIS A 4 1.44 44.54 74.13
C HIS A 4 0.46 45.28 73.22
N THR A 5 0.84 45.48 71.98
CA THR A 5 -0.07 45.93 70.92
C THR A 5 -0.27 44.74 69.93
N HIS A 6 -1.49 44.24 70.00
CA HIS A 6 -1.98 43.31 68.96
C HIS A 6 -2.37 44.11 67.68
N ILE A 7 -1.57 44.10 66.69
CA ILE A 7 -1.98 44.48 65.31
C ILE A 7 -1.25 43.54 64.39
N GLY A 8 -1.96 42.77 63.60
CA GLY A 8 -1.31 42.16 62.42
C GLY A 8 -1.69 40.74 62.04
N ILE A 9 -2.85 40.20 62.39
CA ILE A 9 -3.23 38.84 61.86
C ILE A 9 -4.39 38.89 60.85
N LYS A 10 -5.14 39.96 60.72
CA LYS A 10 -6.26 40.04 59.77
C LYS A 10 -5.90 40.57 58.41
N SER A 11 -4.74 41.18 58.23
CA SER A 11 -4.29 41.68 56.88
C SER A 11 -3.48 40.66 56.06
N PHE A 12 -2.99 39.60 56.71
CA PHE A 12 -2.21 38.57 56.03
C PHE A 12 -3.07 37.45 55.35
N LEU A 13 -4.28 37.25 55.84
CA LEU A 13 -5.24 36.29 55.30
C LEU A 13 -6.00 36.82 54.10
N ALA A 14 -6.11 38.13 53.93
CA ALA A 14 -6.76 38.73 52.75
C ALA A 14 -5.85 38.77 51.52
N LEU A 15 -4.52 38.79 51.67
CA LEU A 15 -3.54 38.76 50.57
C LEU A 15 -3.25 37.35 50.09
N LEU A 16 -3.48 36.31 50.88
CA LEU A 16 -3.36 34.89 50.45
C LEU A 16 -4.61 34.40 49.70
N ALA A 17 -5.79 34.99 49.98
CA ALA A 17 -7.01 34.63 49.25
C ALA A 17 -7.10 35.26 47.87
N SER A 18 -6.42 36.40 47.62
CA SER A 18 -6.36 37.03 46.29
C SER A 18 -5.27 36.47 45.36
N ALA A 19 -4.26 35.81 45.94
CA ALA A 19 -3.19 35.17 45.14
C ALA A 19 -3.56 33.74 44.66
N VAL A 20 -4.62 33.13 45.22
CA VAL A 20 -5.08 31.78 44.84
C VAL A 20 -6.15 31.83 43.74
N LEU A 21 -6.68 33.00 43.40
CA LEU A 21 -7.74 33.15 42.36
C LEU A 21 -7.26 33.67 40.99
N VAL A 22 -5.95 33.92 40.82
CA VAL A 22 -5.35 34.28 39.50
C VAL A 22 -4.41 33.18 39.01
N GLY A 23 -4.30 32.06 39.73
CA GLY A 23 -3.53 30.88 39.30
C GLY A 23 -4.45 29.80 38.77
N PHE A 24 -4.20 29.40 37.51
CA PHE A 24 -4.70 28.20 36.86
C PHE A 24 -6.09 28.26 36.24
N THR A 25 -6.22 28.98 35.15
CA THR A 25 -6.92 28.44 34.01
C THR A 25 -5.93 28.09 32.91
N PHE A 26 -4.84 27.42 33.19
CA PHE A 26 -4.28 26.46 32.26
C PHE A 26 -5.23 25.25 32.32
N ARG A 27 -6.25 25.23 31.45
CA ARG A 27 -6.82 23.97 30.99
C ARG A 27 -5.64 23.25 30.37
N GLN A 28 -5.01 22.30 31.08
CA GLN A 28 -4.37 21.18 30.43
C GLN A 28 -5.45 20.61 29.52
N SER A 29 -5.30 20.84 28.22
CA SER A 29 -6.05 20.08 27.22
C SER A 29 -5.71 18.63 27.52
N VAL A 30 -6.69 17.87 28.01
CA VAL A 30 -6.54 16.42 28.19
C VAL A 30 -6.24 15.92 26.78
N GLN A 31 -5.01 15.49 26.57
CA GLN A 31 -4.63 14.84 25.33
C GLN A 31 -5.46 13.57 25.27
N SER A 32 -6.35 13.46 24.30
CA SER A 32 -7.14 12.26 24.10
C SER A 32 -6.38 11.32 23.19
N GLU A 33 -6.19 10.06 23.60
CA GLU A 33 -5.91 8.95 22.69
C GLU A 33 -7.17 8.79 21.83
N GLY A 34 -7.09 9.20 20.58
CA GLY A 34 -8.15 9.00 19.60
C GLY A 34 -7.66 8.11 18.48
N ASP A 35 -8.57 7.39 17.83
CA ASP A 35 -8.24 6.63 16.63
C ASP A 35 -7.76 7.60 15.54
N PRO A 36 -6.67 7.25 14.80
CA PRO A 36 -6.21 8.06 13.68
C PRO A 36 -7.27 8.04 12.58
N LEU A 37 -7.35 9.10 11.79
CA LEU A 37 -8.27 9.11 10.65
C LEU A 37 -7.79 8.13 9.57
N PHE A 38 -6.49 8.09 9.28
CA PHE A 38 -5.91 7.29 8.20
C PHE A 38 -6.69 7.49 6.91
N ILE A 39 -6.71 8.73 6.40
CA ILE A 39 -7.46 9.09 5.20
C ILE A 39 -6.85 8.37 3.98
N THR A 40 -7.64 7.53 3.34
CA THR A 40 -7.26 6.72 2.18
C THR A 40 -7.72 7.32 0.85
N GLY A 41 -8.70 8.22 0.86
CA GLY A 41 -9.25 8.82 -0.36
C GLY A 41 -10.02 10.10 -0.09
N LEU A 42 -10.07 10.94 -1.11
CA LEU A 42 -10.86 12.16 -1.20
C LEU A 42 -11.80 12.05 -2.41
N THR A 43 -13.08 12.36 -2.24
CA THR A 43 -14.07 12.36 -3.32
C THR A 43 -14.89 13.64 -3.26
N PRO A 44 -14.85 14.51 -4.30
CA PRO A 44 -15.73 15.68 -4.37
C PRO A 44 -17.20 15.28 -4.31
N TYR A 45 -17.99 15.99 -3.51
CA TYR A 45 -19.42 15.77 -3.40
C TYR A 45 -20.17 17.06 -3.15
N LYS A 46 -21.01 17.49 -4.10
CA LYS A 46 -21.72 18.79 -4.04
C LYS A 46 -20.73 19.95 -3.78
N ALA A 47 -20.97 20.76 -2.75
CA ALA A 47 -20.08 21.84 -2.35
C ALA A 47 -18.94 21.41 -1.39
N GLY A 48 -18.81 20.10 -1.06
CA GLY A 48 -17.84 19.59 -0.11
C GLY A 48 -16.95 18.48 -0.65
N VAL A 49 -16.28 17.80 0.26
CA VAL A 49 -15.41 16.65 -0.05
C VAL A 49 -15.64 15.53 0.97
N ILE A 50 -15.90 14.32 0.48
CA ILE A 50 -15.97 13.13 1.30
C ILE A 50 -14.55 12.57 1.49
N THR A 51 -14.19 12.30 2.75
CA THR A 51 -12.99 11.56 3.11
C THR A 51 -13.36 10.12 3.45
N SER A 52 -12.59 9.15 2.97
CA SER A 52 -12.66 7.77 3.46
C SER A 52 -11.61 7.57 4.56
N GLN A 53 -12.06 7.23 5.78
CA GLN A 53 -11.24 7.16 6.99
C GLN A 53 -11.11 5.70 7.44
N LYS A 54 -9.93 5.10 7.20
CA LYS A 54 -9.65 3.70 7.57
C LYS A 54 -9.66 3.49 9.09
N GLY A 55 -9.08 4.42 9.84
CA GLY A 55 -8.89 4.26 11.29
C GLY A 55 -10.19 4.33 12.08
N THR A 56 -11.07 5.28 11.74
CA THR A 56 -12.38 5.45 12.38
C THR A 56 -13.49 4.61 11.75
N LYS A 57 -13.22 3.94 10.61
CA LYS A 57 -14.22 3.22 9.78
C LYS A 57 -15.39 4.11 9.38
N GLN A 58 -15.11 5.34 8.98
CA GLN A 58 -16.12 6.34 8.64
C GLN A 58 -15.91 6.91 7.25
N LEU A 59 -17.00 7.39 6.66
CA LEU A 59 -16.95 8.44 5.65
C LEU A 59 -17.37 9.75 6.33
N VAL A 60 -16.65 10.83 6.01
CA VAL A 60 -16.96 12.15 6.55
C VAL A 60 -17.00 13.16 5.41
N LEU A 61 -18.12 13.86 5.28
CA LEU A 61 -18.28 14.99 4.36
C LEU A 61 -17.85 16.28 5.07
N TYR A 62 -16.82 16.89 4.57
CA TYR A 62 -16.36 18.22 5.00
C TYR A 62 -16.91 19.31 4.08
N SER A 63 -17.13 20.50 4.64
CA SER A 63 -17.38 21.71 3.86
C SER A 63 -16.19 22.04 2.95
N SER A 64 -16.42 22.85 1.89
CA SER A 64 -15.36 23.22 0.94
C SER A 64 -14.20 24.01 1.56
N ASP A 65 -14.43 24.68 2.67
CA ASP A 65 -13.42 25.39 3.46
C ASP A 65 -12.83 24.55 4.61
N TRP A 66 -13.24 23.30 4.73
CA TRP A 66 -12.78 22.30 5.73
C TRP A 66 -13.04 22.64 7.20
N LYS A 67 -13.92 23.61 7.47
CA LYS A 67 -14.21 24.04 8.85
C LYS A 67 -15.28 23.22 9.53
N GLU A 68 -16.18 22.60 8.75
CA GLU A 68 -17.35 21.90 9.26
C GLU A 68 -17.44 20.46 8.74
N ASN A 69 -17.81 19.55 9.63
CA ASN A 69 -18.24 18.21 9.28
C ASN A 69 -19.74 18.25 8.99
N LEU A 70 -20.10 18.21 7.71
CA LEU A 70 -21.50 18.33 7.27
C LEU A 70 -22.29 17.03 7.48
N GLN A 71 -21.64 15.87 7.32
CA GLN A 71 -22.26 14.55 7.47
C GLN A 71 -21.20 13.49 7.80
N LYS A 72 -21.61 12.47 8.56
CA LYS A 72 -20.83 11.26 8.85
C LYS A 72 -21.62 10.01 8.57
N TRP A 73 -20.95 8.99 8.05
CA TRP A 73 -21.51 7.65 7.83
C TRP A 73 -20.60 6.64 8.53
N ASP A 74 -21.13 5.99 9.56
CA ASP A 74 -20.43 4.90 10.26
C ASP A 74 -20.54 3.60 9.44
N LEU A 75 -19.40 2.92 9.28
CA LEU A 75 -19.31 1.65 8.59
C LEU A 75 -18.88 0.55 9.57
N ASP A 76 -19.38 -0.66 9.38
CA ASP A 76 -18.99 -1.84 10.16
C ASP A 76 -17.76 -2.58 9.58
N ALA A 77 -17.22 -2.05 8.48
CA ALA A 77 -16.01 -2.55 7.83
C ALA A 77 -15.13 -1.37 7.38
N VAL A 78 -13.88 -1.64 7.04
CA VAL A 78 -12.89 -0.62 6.67
C VAL A 78 -13.19 -0.05 5.27
N PRO A 79 -13.43 1.27 5.11
CA PRO A 79 -13.62 1.87 3.79
C PRO A 79 -12.29 1.87 3.00
N SER A 80 -12.38 1.50 1.73
CA SER A 80 -11.24 1.38 0.80
C SER A 80 -11.34 2.28 -0.42
N GLY A 81 -12.46 2.97 -0.61
CA GLY A 81 -12.69 3.94 -1.67
C GLY A 81 -14.13 4.40 -1.74
N VAL A 82 -14.35 5.52 -2.42
CA VAL A 82 -15.68 6.13 -2.59
C VAL A 82 -15.86 6.61 -4.01
N ALA A 83 -17.03 6.30 -4.60
CA ALA A 83 -17.54 6.92 -5.81
C ALA A 83 -18.90 7.56 -5.53
N VAL A 84 -19.25 8.58 -6.30
CA VAL A 84 -20.52 9.30 -6.17
C VAL A 84 -21.23 9.28 -7.52
N VAL A 85 -22.52 9.00 -7.51
CA VAL A 85 -23.39 9.09 -8.70
C VAL A 85 -24.69 9.78 -8.29
N GLY A 86 -24.92 10.98 -8.77
CA GLY A 86 -26.02 11.82 -8.32
C GLY A 86 -25.98 12.07 -6.81
N ASP A 87 -27.02 11.67 -6.09
CA ASP A 87 -27.11 11.78 -4.63
C ASP A 87 -26.67 10.49 -3.88
N LYS A 88 -26.31 9.43 -4.60
CA LYS A 88 -25.89 8.17 -4.00
C LYS A 88 -24.36 8.11 -3.83
N ILE A 89 -23.94 7.60 -2.70
CA ILE A 89 -22.53 7.39 -2.34
C ILE A 89 -22.26 5.88 -2.34
N TYR A 90 -21.30 5.43 -3.13
CA TYR A 90 -20.87 4.04 -3.23
C TYR A 90 -19.54 3.87 -2.54
N ALA A 91 -19.52 3.24 -1.37
CA ALA A 91 -18.33 3.02 -0.56
C ALA A 91 -17.89 1.56 -0.63
N THR A 92 -16.72 1.28 -1.20
CA THR A 92 -16.11 -0.05 -1.07
C THR A 92 -15.59 -0.26 0.33
N VAL A 93 -15.72 -1.49 0.84
CA VAL A 93 -15.24 -1.91 2.16
C VAL A 93 -14.50 -3.24 2.09
N ILE A 94 -13.51 -3.39 2.98
CA ILE A 94 -12.65 -4.58 3.09
C ILE A 94 -12.58 -5.11 4.53
N GLY A 95 -12.21 -6.36 4.67
CA GLY A 95 -12.06 -7.06 5.94
C GLY A 95 -13.03 -8.24 6.05
N ASP A 96 -13.76 -8.33 7.16
CA ASP A 96 -14.78 -9.37 7.36
C ASP A 96 -15.94 -9.27 6.36
N LYS A 97 -16.16 -8.07 5.83
CA LYS A 97 -17.07 -7.81 4.71
C LYS A 97 -16.30 -7.24 3.54
N ASN A 98 -16.63 -7.72 2.33
CA ASN A 98 -16.02 -7.27 1.08
C ASN A 98 -17.12 -6.94 0.09
N GLY A 99 -17.25 -5.67 -0.28
CA GLY A 99 -18.31 -5.23 -1.19
C GLY A 99 -18.50 -3.72 -1.19
N VAL A 100 -19.69 -3.31 -1.58
CA VAL A 100 -20.06 -1.89 -1.75
C VAL A 100 -21.26 -1.55 -0.89
N TYR A 101 -21.13 -0.56 -0.03
CA TYR A 101 -22.27 0.11 0.59
C TYR A 101 -22.81 1.19 -0.33
N ILE A 102 -24.11 1.26 -0.46
CA ILE A 102 -24.84 2.35 -1.08
C ILE A 102 -25.45 3.18 0.04
N LEU A 103 -25.04 4.43 0.14
CA LEU A 103 -25.44 5.34 1.21
C LEU A 103 -26.24 6.50 0.61
N SER A 104 -27.32 6.91 1.30
CA SER A 104 -28.01 8.15 0.98
C SER A 104 -27.22 9.36 1.49
N ALA A 105 -27.44 10.52 0.88
CA ALA A 105 -26.86 11.79 1.31
C ALA A 105 -27.22 12.15 2.77
N SER A 106 -28.45 11.80 3.22
CA SER A 106 -28.94 12.02 4.57
C SER A 106 -28.40 11.02 5.61
N GLY A 107 -27.85 9.88 5.16
CA GLY A 107 -27.44 8.79 6.03
C GLY A 107 -28.56 7.84 6.47
N ASP A 108 -29.79 8.07 6.03
CA ASP A 108 -30.98 7.32 6.46
C ASP A 108 -31.11 5.94 5.82
N SER A 109 -30.42 5.70 4.72
CA SER A 109 -30.45 4.40 4.03
C SER A 109 -29.07 3.85 3.77
N LYS A 110 -28.93 2.54 3.96
CA LYS A 110 -27.71 1.78 3.75
C LYS A 110 -28.05 0.43 3.12
N GLU A 111 -27.71 0.26 1.85
CA GLU A 111 -27.79 -1.02 1.15
C GLU A 111 -26.39 -1.61 0.99
N TYR A 112 -26.29 -2.92 0.73
CA TYR A 112 -25.01 -3.60 0.58
C TYR A 112 -25.00 -4.56 -0.60
N ILE A 113 -23.95 -4.46 -1.42
CA ILE A 113 -23.71 -5.34 -2.57
C ILE A 113 -22.44 -6.13 -2.27
N PRO A 114 -22.51 -7.46 -2.08
CA PRO A 114 -21.31 -8.28 -1.92
C PRO A 114 -20.54 -8.36 -3.26
N THR A 115 -19.20 -8.31 -3.17
CA THR A 115 -18.30 -8.52 -4.31
C THR A 115 -17.19 -9.52 -3.94
N GLY A 116 -16.15 -9.62 -4.74
CA GLY A 116 -14.98 -10.42 -4.41
C GLY A 116 -14.18 -9.87 -3.22
N SER A 117 -13.27 -10.66 -2.68
CA SER A 117 -12.44 -10.30 -1.53
C SER A 117 -11.49 -9.15 -1.87
N GLY A 118 -11.35 -8.20 -0.93
CA GLY A 118 -10.50 -7.02 -1.09
C GLY A 118 -11.12 -5.94 -1.98
N ALA A 119 -12.44 -5.73 -1.90
CA ALA A 119 -13.15 -4.70 -2.69
C ALA A 119 -12.51 -3.31 -2.47
N CYS A 120 -12.08 -2.67 -3.53
CA CYS A 120 -11.43 -1.37 -3.48
C CYS A 120 -11.63 -0.57 -4.77
N PHE A 121 -11.35 0.72 -4.69
CA PHE A 121 -11.34 1.64 -5.80
C PHE A 121 -12.62 1.57 -6.68
N PRO A 122 -13.77 2.03 -6.18
CA PRO A 122 -14.98 2.07 -6.97
C PRO A 122 -14.88 3.17 -8.03
N LEU A 123 -15.15 2.82 -9.29
CA LEU A 123 -15.11 3.74 -10.43
C LEU A 123 -16.50 3.78 -11.09
N ALA A 124 -17.15 4.94 -11.03
CA ALA A 124 -18.44 5.13 -11.65
C ALA A 124 -18.30 5.52 -13.14
N ASP A 125 -19.11 4.88 -13.98
CA ASP A 125 -19.38 5.27 -15.35
C ASP A 125 -20.87 5.65 -15.46
N GLU A 126 -21.15 6.94 -15.26
CA GLU A 126 -22.50 7.45 -15.30
C GLU A 126 -23.15 7.32 -16.69
N LYS A 127 -22.35 7.36 -17.77
CA LYS A 127 -22.84 7.25 -19.14
C LYS A 127 -23.43 5.87 -19.43
N SER A 128 -22.79 4.83 -18.93
CA SER A 128 -23.26 3.45 -19.08
C SER A 128 -24.10 2.95 -17.90
N ASN A 129 -24.30 3.77 -16.88
CA ASN A 129 -24.99 3.43 -15.63
C ASN A 129 -24.33 2.23 -14.91
N LYS A 130 -23.00 2.23 -14.82
CA LYS A 130 -22.19 1.16 -14.26
C LYS A 130 -21.25 1.65 -13.17
N LEU A 131 -20.91 0.74 -12.25
CA LEU A 131 -19.84 0.91 -11.28
C LEU A 131 -18.86 -0.27 -11.41
N TYR A 132 -17.57 0.02 -11.53
CA TYR A 132 -16.51 -0.98 -11.57
C TYR A 132 -15.80 -1.02 -10.22
N VAL A 133 -15.54 -2.23 -9.72
CA VAL A 133 -14.90 -2.45 -8.41
C VAL A 133 -13.76 -3.45 -8.57
N CYS A 134 -12.56 -3.06 -8.18
CA CYS A 134 -11.43 -3.97 -8.07
C CYS A 134 -11.59 -4.86 -6.84
N ASN A 135 -11.45 -6.17 -7.00
CA ASN A 135 -11.44 -7.16 -5.92
C ASN A 135 -9.98 -7.63 -5.73
N GLN A 136 -9.23 -6.91 -4.90
CA GLN A 136 -7.78 -7.04 -4.80
C GLN A 136 -7.34 -8.48 -4.56
N PHE A 137 -7.95 -9.17 -3.61
CA PHE A 137 -7.53 -10.51 -3.20
C PHE A 137 -8.19 -11.63 -4.03
N SER A 138 -9.35 -11.38 -4.64
CA SER A 138 -9.96 -12.32 -5.60
C SER A 138 -9.34 -12.23 -7.01
N THR A 139 -8.47 -11.24 -7.26
CA THR A 139 -7.86 -11.02 -8.59
C THR A 139 -8.89 -10.81 -9.72
N THR A 140 -9.99 -10.12 -9.41
CA THR A 140 -11.09 -9.85 -10.36
C THR A 140 -11.50 -8.39 -10.36
N VAL A 141 -12.28 -8.00 -11.36
CA VAL A 141 -13.03 -6.74 -11.40
C VAL A 141 -14.49 -7.07 -11.57
N SER A 142 -15.33 -6.55 -10.68
CA SER A 142 -16.78 -6.65 -10.76
C SER A 142 -17.38 -5.45 -11.46
N GLU A 143 -18.34 -5.69 -12.37
CA GLU A 143 -19.25 -4.69 -12.92
C GLU A 143 -20.57 -4.73 -12.16
N ILE A 144 -21.00 -3.60 -11.63
CA ILE A 144 -22.26 -3.43 -10.92
C ILE A 144 -23.18 -2.54 -11.77
N ASP A 145 -24.41 -2.97 -12.00
CA ASP A 145 -25.45 -2.17 -12.62
C ASP A 145 -26.07 -1.25 -11.58
N LEU A 146 -26.00 0.07 -11.79
CA LEU A 146 -26.47 1.09 -10.85
C LEU A 146 -28.00 1.20 -10.78
N GLY A 147 -28.72 0.66 -11.77
CA GLY A 147 -30.19 0.62 -11.77
C GLY A 147 -30.72 -0.50 -10.89
N SER A 148 -30.13 -1.68 -10.96
CA SER A 148 -30.55 -2.87 -10.20
C SER A 148 -29.76 -3.08 -8.90
N ASN A 149 -28.66 -2.36 -8.68
CA ASN A 149 -27.72 -2.52 -7.55
C ASN A 149 -27.18 -3.96 -7.43
N LYS A 150 -26.84 -4.60 -8.56
CA LYS A 150 -26.33 -5.98 -8.60
C LYS A 150 -25.06 -6.10 -9.42
N VAL A 151 -24.18 -7.01 -8.99
CA VAL A 151 -23.06 -7.47 -9.82
C VAL A 151 -23.64 -8.17 -11.04
N THR A 152 -23.30 -7.70 -12.23
CA THR A 152 -23.78 -8.24 -13.51
C THR A 152 -22.74 -9.06 -14.23
N ARG A 153 -21.48 -8.69 -14.10
CA ARG A 153 -20.34 -9.39 -14.73
C ARG A 153 -19.12 -9.33 -13.83
N GLU A 154 -18.22 -10.29 -13.98
CA GLU A 154 -16.92 -10.30 -13.33
C GLU A 154 -15.84 -10.78 -14.32
N VAL A 155 -14.67 -10.18 -14.27
CA VAL A 155 -13.54 -10.55 -15.14
C VAL A 155 -12.28 -10.76 -14.31
N LYS A 156 -11.56 -11.85 -14.60
CA LYS A 156 -10.26 -12.14 -13.97
C LYS A 156 -9.17 -11.27 -14.58
N VAL A 157 -8.37 -10.68 -13.72
CA VAL A 157 -7.17 -9.89 -14.06
C VAL A 157 -5.91 -10.53 -13.45
N LEU A 158 -4.82 -9.79 -13.35
CA LEU A 158 -3.61 -10.29 -12.72
C LEU A 158 -3.62 -10.02 -11.21
N ARG A 159 -2.48 -10.23 -10.56
CA ARG A 159 -2.31 -10.23 -9.11
C ARG A 159 -2.61 -8.87 -8.48
N GLU A 160 -3.53 -8.86 -7.53
CA GLU A 160 -3.91 -7.71 -6.70
C GLU A 160 -4.32 -6.46 -7.51
N PRO A 161 -5.45 -6.46 -8.26
CA PRO A 161 -5.97 -5.25 -8.89
C PRO A 161 -6.21 -4.16 -7.84
N LYS A 162 -5.68 -2.95 -8.08
CA LYS A 162 -5.63 -1.89 -7.05
C LYS A 162 -6.39 -0.63 -7.42
N SER A 163 -6.30 -0.21 -8.67
CA SER A 163 -7.00 0.97 -9.18
C SER A 163 -7.44 0.75 -10.62
N SER A 164 -8.42 1.52 -11.06
CA SER A 164 -8.93 1.45 -12.42
C SER A 164 -9.25 2.84 -12.98
N ILE A 165 -9.23 2.98 -14.31
CA ILE A 165 -9.58 4.21 -14.99
C ILE A 165 -10.21 3.88 -16.36
N LEU A 166 -11.19 4.68 -16.77
CA LEU A 166 -11.82 4.54 -18.07
C LEU A 166 -10.97 5.17 -19.18
N ASP A 167 -10.95 4.53 -20.34
CA ASP A 167 -10.51 5.15 -21.58
C ASP A 167 -11.37 6.38 -21.90
N PRO A 168 -10.78 7.46 -22.45
CA PRO A 168 -11.53 8.67 -22.82
C PRO A 168 -12.72 8.42 -23.74
N ASN A 169 -12.62 7.38 -24.61
CA ASN A 169 -13.69 7.01 -25.54
C ASN A 169 -14.70 6.02 -24.95
N GLY A 170 -14.55 5.58 -23.71
CA GLY A 170 -15.43 4.61 -23.05
C GLY A 170 -15.34 3.20 -23.66
N LYS A 171 -14.22 2.83 -24.31
CA LYS A 171 -14.03 1.52 -24.91
C LYS A 171 -13.35 0.52 -23.97
N TYR A 172 -12.40 0.99 -23.19
CA TYR A 172 -11.58 0.17 -22.30
C TYR A 172 -11.63 0.62 -20.86
N LEU A 173 -11.48 -0.33 -19.96
CA LEU A 173 -11.14 -0.11 -18.56
C LEU A 173 -9.69 -0.59 -18.35
N PHE A 174 -8.83 0.31 -17.88
CA PHE A 174 -7.47 -0.01 -17.46
C PHE A 174 -7.44 -0.32 -15.98
N VAL A 175 -6.72 -1.37 -15.59
CA VAL A 175 -6.63 -1.83 -14.20
C VAL A 175 -5.16 -2.06 -13.84
N THR A 176 -4.67 -1.38 -12.81
CA THR A 176 -3.34 -1.68 -12.25
C THR A 176 -3.37 -2.99 -11.49
N ASN A 177 -2.42 -3.87 -11.77
CA ASN A 177 -2.16 -5.04 -10.93
C ASN A 177 -0.96 -4.69 -10.04
N TYR A 178 -1.14 -4.78 -8.73
CA TYR A 178 -0.22 -4.21 -7.74
C TYR A 178 1.18 -4.79 -7.80
N LEU A 179 1.29 -6.11 -8.01
CA LEU A 179 2.53 -6.86 -7.97
C LEU A 179 2.76 -7.67 -9.24
N PRO A 180 4.03 -8.01 -9.56
CA PRO A 180 4.35 -8.98 -10.60
C PRO A 180 3.70 -10.33 -10.33
N GLN A 181 3.39 -11.07 -11.41
CA GLN A 181 2.80 -12.42 -11.33
C GLN A 181 3.75 -13.52 -11.81
N GLN A 182 4.86 -13.14 -12.42
CA GLN A 182 5.84 -14.08 -12.97
C GLN A 182 6.70 -14.71 -11.87
N ARG A 183 7.51 -15.71 -12.26
CA ARG A 183 8.67 -16.15 -11.48
C ARG A 183 9.61 -14.96 -11.23
N ALA A 184 10.31 -14.97 -10.10
CA ALA A 184 11.25 -13.89 -9.76
C ALA A 184 12.70 -14.17 -10.21
N ASP A 185 13.00 -15.39 -10.68
CA ASP A 185 14.32 -15.85 -11.12
C ASP A 185 14.55 -15.71 -12.64
N ILE A 186 13.84 -14.80 -13.29
CA ILE A 186 13.94 -14.50 -14.73
C ILE A 186 14.45 -13.08 -14.96
N ASP A 187 14.92 -12.82 -16.20
CA ASP A 187 15.54 -11.55 -16.58
C ASP A 187 14.60 -10.34 -16.46
N THR A 188 13.32 -10.53 -16.66
CA THR A 188 12.32 -9.46 -16.63
C THR A 188 11.18 -9.80 -15.69
N VAL A 189 11.11 -9.07 -14.59
CA VAL A 189 10.04 -9.17 -13.59
C VAL A 189 9.36 -7.80 -13.47
N ALA A 190 8.10 -7.71 -13.88
CA ALA A 190 7.37 -6.45 -13.89
C ALA A 190 5.87 -6.64 -13.68
N ALA A 191 5.27 -5.73 -12.95
CA ALA A 191 3.83 -5.64 -12.86
C ALA A 191 3.22 -5.12 -14.17
N CYS A 192 1.93 -5.38 -14.36
CA CYS A 192 1.21 -5.08 -15.59
C CYS A 192 -0.03 -4.23 -15.33
N VAL A 193 -0.47 -3.53 -16.38
CA VAL A 193 -1.81 -2.94 -16.47
C VAL A 193 -2.68 -3.84 -17.34
N SER A 194 -3.78 -4.37 -16.76
CA SER A 194 -4.77 -5.14 -17.53
C SER A 194 -5.71 -4.22 -18.26
N VAL A 195 -6.02 -4.55 -19.51
CA VAL A 195 -6.96 -3.83 -20.39
C VAL A 195 -8.21 -4.69 -20.58
N ILE A 196 -9.36 -4.18 -20.16
CA ILE A 196 -10.66 -4.84 -20.26
C ILE A 196 -11.48 -4.11 -21.32
N ASP A 197 -11.98 -4.83 -22.33
CA ASP A 197 -12.97 -4.30 -23.28
C ASP A 197 -14.33 -4.20 -22.60
N LEU A 198 -14.88 -3.00 -22.48
CA LEU A 198 -16.11 -2.75 -21.72
C LEU A 198 -17.37 -3.36 -22.37
N LYS A 199 -17.38 -3.53 -23.70
CA LYS A 199 -18.51 -4.13 -24.40
C LYS A 199 -18.64 -5.62 -24.09
N SER A 200 -17.56 -6.36 -24.24
CA SER A 200 -17.52 -7.81 -23.98
C SER A 200 -17.27 -8.14 -22.52
N PHE A 201 -16.70 -7.23 -21.75
CA PHE A 201 -16.21 -7.37 -20.39
C PHE A 201 -15.20 -8.52 -20.25
N HIS A 202 -14.28 -8.61 -21.23
CA HIS A 202 -13.18 -9.56 -21.21
C HIS A 202 -11.85 -8.81 -21.21
N LYS A 203 -10.86 -9.37 -20.54
CA LYS A 203 -9.49 -8.88 -20.59
C LYS A 203 -8.91 -9.17 -21.98
N VAL A 204 -8.52 -8.11 -22.69
CA VAL A 204 -7.98 -8.20 -24.08
C VAL A 204 -6.46 -8.13 -24.12
N ARG A 205 -5.82 -7.56 -23.10
CA ARG A 205 -4.36 -7.41 -23.03
C ARG A 205 -3.89 -7.20 -21.61
N ASP A 206 -2.66 -7.59 -21.32
CA ASP A 206 -1.85 -7.12 -20.19
C ASP A 206 -0.67 -6.32 -20.73
N ILE A 207 -0.52 -5.06 -20.32
CA ILE A 207 0.59 -4.18 -20.71
C ILE A 207 1.64 -4.29 -19.62
N GLN A 208 2.75 -4.96 -19.94
CA GLN A 208 3.89 -5.07 -19.02
C GLN A 208 4.65 -3.76 -18.98
N LEU A 209 4.98 -3.29 -17.76
CA LEU A 209 5.75 -2.07 -17.54
C LEU A 209 7.26 -2.35 -17.53
N ALA A 210 8.07 -1.36 -17.16
CA ALA A 210 9.51 -1.49 -17.11
C ALA A 210 9.94 -2.61 -16.13
N ASN A 211 11.06 -3.26 -16.42
CA ASN A 211 11.66 -4.28 -15.54
C ASN A 211 11.91 -3.71 -14.14
N GLY A 212 11.44 -4.40 -13.10
CA GLY A 212 11.46 -3.95 -11.72
C GLY A 212 10.18 -3.24 -11.26
N SER A 213 9.20 -2.99 -12.14
CA SER A 213 7.94 -2.35 -11.76
C SER A 213 7.15 -3.20 -10.78
N ASN A 214 6.82 -2.59 -9.63
CA ASN A 214 5.98 -3.20 -8.60
C ASN A 214 5.21 -2.14 -7.83
N ALA A 215 4.29 -2.56 -6.98
CA ALA A 215 3.46 -1.69 -6.17
C ALA A 215 2.77 -0.58 -7.00
N LEU A 216 2.11 -0.97 -8.11
CA LEU A 216 1.34 -0.04 -8.94
C LEU A 216 0.17 0.55 -8.15
N ARG A 217 0.02 1.89 -8.15
CA ARG A 217 -0.98 2.57 -7.31
C ARG A 217 -1.89 3.49 -8.10
N GLY A 218 -1.50 4.73 -8.28
CA GLY A 218 -2.30 5.76 -8.95
C GLY A 218 -2.25 5.67 -10.47
N MET A 219 -3.35 6.05 -11.10
CA MET A 219 -3.44 6.27 -12.55
C MET A 219 -4.10 7.60 -12.85
N ALA A 220 -3.64 8.25 -13.92
CA ALA A 220 -4.29 9.43 -14.50
C ALA A 220 -4.17 9.42 -16.01
N LEU A 221 -5.16 9.99 -16.69
CA LEU A 221 -5.02 10.35 -18.10
C LEU A 221 -4.18 11.62 -18.20
N SER A 222 -3.31 11.69 -19.20
CA SER A 222 -2.59 12.93 -19.49
C SER A 222 -3.55 14.05 -19.86
N PRO A 223 -3.19 15.33 -19.66
CA PRO A 223 -4.07 16.47 -19.98
C PRO A 223 -4.56 16.50 -21.43
N ASP A 224 -3.78 15.98 -22.36
CA ASP A 224 -4.15 15.88 -23.78
C ASP A 224 -4.89 14.57 -24.14
N GLY A 225 -5.11 13.68 -23.17
CA GLY A 225 -5.82 12.41 -23.35
C GLY A 225 -5.09 11.35 -24.18
N ARG A 226 -3.81 11.55 -24.52
CA ARG A 226 -3.05 10.60 -25.37
C ARG A 226 -2.37 9.50 -24.58
N TYR A 227 -2.09 9.73 -23.32
CA TYR A 227 -1.31 8.81 -22.49
C TYR A 227 -2.01 8.47 -21.18
N LEU A 228 -1.78 7.25 -20.71
CA LEU A 228 -2.07 6.83 -19.34
C LEU A 228 -0.78 6.90 -18.54
N LEU A 229 -0.83 7.59 -17.40
CA LEU A 229 0.25 7.75 -16.45
C LEU A 229 0.02 6.85 -15.25
N ILE A 230 1.02 6.06 -14.85
CA ILE A 230 0.91 5.08 -13.75
C ILE A 230 2.05 5.27 -12.76
N THR A 231 1.74 5.46 -11.48
CA THR A 231 2.75 5.53 -10.40
C THR A 231 3.10 4.15 -9.88
N HIS A 232 4.39 3.88 -9.69
CA HIS A 232 4.86 2.60 -9.17
C HIS A 232 6.30 2.69 -8.62
N ASN A 233 6.67 1.71 -7.78
CA ASN A 233 8.08 1.49 -7.46
C ASN A 233 8.77 0.84 -8.68
N LEU A 234 10.06 1.14 -8.84
CA LEU A 234 10.92 0.52 -9.83
C LEU A 234 12.14 -0.08 -9.12
N GLY A 235 12.06 -1.37 -8.78
CA GLY A 235 13.08 -2.10 -8.05
C GLY A 235 14.31 -2.40 -8.91
N ARG A 236 15.49 -2.08 -8.40
CA ARG A 236 16.78 -2.37 -9.06
C ARG A 236 17.32 -3.72 -8.61
N PHE A 237 16.51 -4.74 -8.69
CA PHE A 237 16.82 -6.08 -8.17
C PHE A 237 17.99 -6.77 -8.87
N GLN A 238 18.36 -6.32 -10.07
CA GLN A 238 19.51 -6.83 -10.85
C GLN A 238 20.79 -6.01 -10.66
N VAL A 239 20.74 -4.95 -9.84
CA VAL A 239 21.93 -4.10 -9.58
C VAL A 239 22.86 -4.82 -8.61
N PRO A 240 24.19 -4.86 -8.89
CA PRO A 240 25.15 -5.44 -7.97
C PRO A 240 25.12 -4.78 -6.59
N THR A 241 25.33 -5.58 -5.55
CA THR A 241 25.34 -5.14 -4.14
C THR A 241 26.32 -4.00 -3.85
N SER A 242 27.42 -3.91 -4.60
CA SER A 242 28.37 -2.79 -4.51
C SER A 242 27.77 -1.41 -4.82
N GLN A 243 26.61 -1.37 -5.45
CA GLN A 243 25.89 -0.11 -5.75
C GLN A 243 24.85 0.25 -4.70
N LEU A 244 24.57 -0.60 -3.72
CA LEU A 244 23.60 -0.34 -2.66
C LEU A 244 23.94 0.93 -1.86
N GLN A 245 25.20 1.21 -1.64
CA GLN A 245 25.65 2.42 -0.94
C GLN A 245 25.30 3.72 -1.67
N GLN A 246 24.97 3.65 -2.95
CA GLN A 246 24.48 4.79 -3.72
C GLN A 246 22.97 5.01 -3.55
N GLY A 247 22.29 4.14 -2.82
CA GLY A 247 20.91 4.30 -2.34
C GLY A 247 19.85 3.70 -3.25
N TRP A 248 19.85 3.90 -4.49
CA TRP A 248 18.74 3.71 -5.43
C TRP A 248 18.34 2.25 -5.77
N MET A 249 18.14 1.45 -4.75
CA MET A 249 17.57 0.09 -4.87
C MET A 249 16.11 0.11 -5.34
N ASN A 250 15.27 0.87 -4.64
CA ASN A 250 13.87 1.08 -4.98
C ASN A 250 13.68 2.53 -5.42
N THR A 251 13.66 2.75 -6.72
CA THR A 251 13.35 4.06 -7.28
C THR A 251 11.84 4.22 -7.45
N SER A 252 11.39 5.46 -7.54
CA SER A 252 10.00 5.82 -7.79
C SER A 252 9.84 6.29 -9.22
N ALA A 253 8.86 5.75 -9.94
CA ALA A 253 8.67 6.03 -11.34
C ALA A 253 7.22 6.34 -11.72
N ILE A 254 7.07 7.08 -12.81
CA ILE A 254 5.82 7.20 -13.55
C ILE A 254 6.01 6.52 -14.91
N SER A 255 5.22 5.47 -15.17
CA SER A 255 5.16 4.80 -16.47
C SER A 255 4.17 5.48 -17.39
N ILE A 256 4.51 5.54 -18.67
CA ILE A 256 3.72 6.15 -19.74
C ILE A 256 3.25 5.07 -20.68
N VAL A 257 1.92 4.93 -20.85
CA VAL A 257 1.28 4.02 -21.80
C VAL A 257 0.55 4.85 -22.84
N ASN A 258 0.83 4.60 -24.09
CA ASN A 258 0.15 5.23 -25.22
C ASN A 258 -1.24 4.60 -25.42
N LEU A 259 -2.29 5.41 -25.40
CA LEU A 259 -3.68 4.94 -25.46
C LEU A 259 -4.13 4.56 -26.88
N GLU A 260 -3.49 5.07 -27.92
CA GLU A 260 -3.83 4.75 -29.30
C GLU A 260 -3.46 3.30 -29.65
N ASN A 261 -2.24 2.89 -29.28
CA ASN A 261 -1.71 1.56 -29.63
C ASN A 261 -1.67 0.57 -28.46
N LEU A 262 -2.04 1.01 -27.25
CA LEU A 262 -2.01 0.25 -26.00
C LEU A 262 -0.63 -0.33 -25.68
N LYS A 263 0.43 0.48 -25.82
CA LYS A 263 1.82 0.07 -25.56
C LYS A 263 2.44 0.91 -24.48
N PHE A 264 3.27 0.26 -23.67
CA PHE A 264 4.21 0.91 -22.78
C PHE A 264 5.25 1.67 -23.61
N GLU A 265 5.49 2.93 -23.30
CA GLU A 265 6.41 3.81 -24.02
C GLU A 265 7.70 4.09 -23.25
N GLY A 266 7.64 4.10 -21.92
CA GLY A 266 8.79 4.36 -21.07
C GLY A 266 8.41 4.65 -19.62
N ALA A 267 9.39 4.61 -18.72
CA ALA A 267 9.24 4.97 -17.31
C ALA A 267 10.19 6.12 -16.96
N VAL A 268 9.66 7.20 -16.42
CA VAL A 268 10.43 8.37 -15.98
C VAL A 268 10.62 8.30 -14.47
N LEU A 269 11.87 8.45 -14.02
CA LEU A 269 12.20 8.49 -12.60
C LEU A 269 11.76 9.80 -11.95
N LEU A 270 11.24 9.68 -10.74
CA LEU A 270 10.87 10.80 -9.88
C LEU A 270 11.96 11.13 -8.85
N ASP A 271 12.95 10.27 -8.72
CA ASP A 271 14.11 10.48 -7.88
C ASP A 271 15.09 11.48 -8.54
N GLU A 272 15.89 12.11 -7.72
CA GLU A 272 17.00 12.99 -8.11
C GLU A 272 18.31 12.35 -7.67
N PRO A 273 19.47 12.69 -8.27
CA PRO A 273 20.75 12.09 -7.88
C PRO A 273 21.07 12.22 -6.39
N GLU A 274 20.65 13.32 -5.76
CA GLU A 274 20.96 13.65 -4.38
C GLU A 274 19.82 13.33 -3.40
N ARG A 275 18.61 13.05 -3.93
CA ARG A 275 17.43 12.84 -3.10
C ARG A 275 16.39 11.96 -3.77
N GLY A 276 16.01 10.88 -3.10
CA GLY A 276 14.90 10.03 -3.51
C GLY A 276 13.54 10.72 -3.41
N ALA A 277 12.55 10.15 -4.09
CA ALA A 277 11.13 10.51 -4.04
C ALA A 277 10.30 9.30 -3.57
N ALA A 278 10.72 8.68 -2.49
CA ALA A 278 10.24 7.38 -2.05
C ALA A 278 8.76 7.36 -1.63
N GLY A 279 8.18 6.18 -1.77
CA GLY A 279 6.80 5.95 -1.37
C GLY A 279 5.79 6.64 -2.28
N ILE A 280 6.04 6.64 -3.58
CA ILE A 280 5.12 7.17 -4.59
C ILE A 280 3.72 6.57 -4.43
N TRP A 281 2.66 7.40 -4.55
CA TRP A 281 1.31 6.94 -4.30
C TRP A 281 0.32 7.33 -5.40
N ASP A 282 -0.24 8.50 -5.38
CA ASP A 282 -1.30 8.92 -6.29
C ASP A 282 -0.79 9.91 -7.36
N VAL A 283 -1.47 9.98 -8.48
CA VAL A 283 -1.23 10.94 -9.57
C VAL A 283 -2.54 11.50 -10.07
N LYS A 284 -2.58 12.81 -10.29
CA LYS A 284 -3.68 13.53 -10.93
C LYS A 284 -3.14 14.53 -11.95
N CYS A 285 -3.95 14.79 -12.97
CA CYS A 285 -3.62 15.76 -14.02
C CYS A 285 -4.73 16.79 -14.15
N ALA A 286 -4.37 18.06 -14.15
CA ALA A 286 -5.25 19.19 -14.47
C ALA A 286 -4.40 20.40 -14.86
N ASP A 287 -4.98 21.36 -15.58
CA ASP A 287 -4.36 22.66 -15.89
C ASP A 287 -2.93 22.56 -16.43
N ASN A 288 -2.69 21.61 -17.33
CA ASN A 288 -1.36 21.31 -17.89
C ASN A 288 -0.30 20.93 -16.83
N LYS A 289 -0.71 20.40 -15.70
CA LYS A 289 0.19 19.89 -14.68
C LYS A 289 -0.06 18.42 -14.38
N ILE A 290 1.02 17.72 -14.03
CA ILE A 290 0.98 16.39 -13.40
C ILE A 290 1.34 16.59 -11.93
N VAL A 291 0.48 16.16 -11.02
CA VAL A 291 0.72 16.23 -9.58
C VAL A 291 0.79 14.83 -8.99
N ILE A 292 1.87 14.53 -8.28
CA ILE A 292 2.16 13.20 -7.74
C ILE A 292 2.46 13.30 -6.25
N SER A 293 1.87 12.43 -5.43
CA SER A 293 2.14 12.37 -4.00
C SER A 293 3.21 11.33 -3.66
N HIS A 294 4.13 11.68 -2.73
CA HIS A 294 5.20 10.83 -2.24
C HIS A 294 5.03 10.60 -0.73
N SER A 295 4.44 9.46 -0.38
CA SER A 295 4.11 9.11 1.01
C SER A 295 5.35 8.96 1.91
N GLY A 296 6.47 8.50 1.35
CA GLY A 296 7.70 8.25 2.11
C GLY A 296 8.55 9.50 2.33
N THR A 297 8.52 10.46 1.43
CA THR A 297 9.27 11.73 1.53
C THR A 297 8.42 12.91 1.94
N HIS A 298 7.11 12.70 2.15
CA HIS A 298 6.16 13.69 2.69
C HIS A 298 6.05 14.97 1.85
N ASP A 299 6.11 14.83 0.54
CA ASP A 299 6.02 15.93 -0.41
C ASP A 299 5.11 15.56 -1.61
N ILE A 300 4.87 16.53 -2.47
CA ILE A 300 4.30 16.30 -3.79
C ILE A 300 5.26 16.81 -4.87
N SER A 301 5.22 16.18 -6.04
CA SER A 301 5.82 16.70 -7.27
C SER A 301 4.75 17.42 -8.08
N VAL A 302 5.04 18.64 -8.52
CA VAL A 302 4.25 19.42 -9.49
C VAL A 302 5.08 19.53 -10.77
N ILE A 303 4.62 18.90 -11.85
CA ILE A 303 5.38 18.78 -13.10
C ILE A 303 4.63 19.54 -14.21
N ASP A 304 5.37 20.36 -14.97
CA ASP A 304 4.85 21.01 -16.17
C ASP A 304 4.62 19.98 -17.28
N TYR A 305 3.36 19.75 -17.65
CA TYR A 305 3.02 18.71 -18.63
C TYR A 305 3.50 19.04 -20.06
N PRO A 306 3.32 20.28 -20.61
CA PRO A 306 3.81 20.59 -21.95
C PRO A 306 5.32 20.38 -22.11
N GLY A 307 6.11 20.85 -21.16
CA GLY A 307 7.57 20.61 -21.17
C GLY A 307 7.93 19.14 -20.97
N PHE A 308 7.21 18.45 -20.09
CA PHE A 308 7.39 17.01 -19.86
C PHE A 308 7.17 16.20 -21.14
N ILE A 309 6.03 16.38 -21.81
CA ILE A 309 5.68 15.56 -22.97
C ILE A 309 6.57 15.88 -24.18
N GLN A 310 6.92 17.16 -24.39
CA GLN A 310 7.86 17.57 -25.42
C GLN A 310 9.23 16.88 -25.23
N LYS A 311 9.78 16.90 -24.01
CA LYS A 311 11.06 16.26 -23.68
C LYS A 311 10.96 14.74 -23.80
N PHE A 312 9.84 14.13 -23.34
CA PHE A 312 9.59 12.71 -23.42
C PHE A 312 9.53 12.21 -24.88
N GLU A 313 8.76 12.88 -25.74
CA GLU A 313 8.62 12.50 -27.15
C GLU A 313 9.96 12.62 -27.91
N ALA A 314 10.74 13.64 -27.60
CA ALA A 314 12.06 13.88 -28.19
C ALA A 314 13.17 12.97 -27.65
N TYR A 315 12.93 12.21 -26.57
CA TYR A 315 13.97 11.41 -25.94
C TYR A 315 14.35 10.21 -26.83
N PRO A 316 15.66 10.06 -27.18
CA PRO A 316 16.07 9.13 -28.24
C PRO A 316 15.87 7.65 -27.90
N GLN A 317 16.11 7.27 -26.64
CA GLN A 317 16.07 5.88 -26.16
C GLN A 317 15.17 5.79 -24.92
N LYS A 318 13.88 5.63 -25.12
CA LYS A 318 12.89 5.68 -24.03
C LYS A 318 13.13 4.65 -22.92
N ASP A 319 13.74 3.52 -23.22
CA ASP A 319 14.13 2.53 -22.21
C ASP A 319 15.18 3.07 -21.24
N ALA A 320 16.04 3.99 -21.68
CA ALA A 320 17.05 4.63 -20.84
C ALA A 320 16.47 5.62 -19.84
N LEU A 321 15.23 6.11 -20.04
CA LEU A 321 14.53 6.99 -19.10
C LEU A 321 14.40 6.37 -17.71
N ALA A 322 14.25 5.05 -17.65
CA ALA A 322 14.20 4.31 -16.39
C ALA A 322 15.50 4.42 -15.55
N TYR A 323 16.56 5.02 -16.08
CA TYR A 323 17.87 5.23 -15.44
C TYR A 323 18.28 6.70 -15.40
N ASP A 324 17.47 7.61 -15.96
CA ASP A 324 17.78 9.05 -16.03
C ASP A 324 17.20 9.81 -14.84
N LEU A 325 18.01 10.02 -13.80
CA LEU A 325 17.67 10.79 -12.60
C LEU A 325 17.57 12.32 -12.86
N ARG A 326 17.90 12.79 -14.06
CA ARG A 326 17.93 14.23 -14.42
C ARG A 326 16.85 14.62 -15.40
N PHE A 327 16.04 13.66 -15.86
CA PHE A 327 15.00 13.94 -16.85
C PHE A 327 14.08 15.09 -16.44
N LEU A 328 13.70 15.14 -15.17
CA LEU A 328 12.76 16.13 -14.64
C LEU A 328 13.40 17.50 -14.26
N TYR A 329 14.71 17.67 -14.44
CA TYR A 329 15.34 18.98 -14.16
C TYR A 329 14.74 20.09 -15.02
N GLY A 330 14.32 21.17 -14.34
CA GLY A 330 13.66 22.32 -14.95
C GLY A 330 12.19 22.14 -15.32
N LEU A 331 11.61 20.97 -15.05
CA LEU A 331 10.21 20.64 -15.35
C LEU A 331 9.38 20.39 -14.09
N ARG A 332 10.01 20.20 -12.94
CA ARG A 332 9.36 19.78 -11.70
C ARG A 332 9.75 20.63 -10.52
N GLU A 333 8.75 20.97 -9.71
CA GLU A 333 8.91 21.47 -8.34
C GLU A 333 8.48 20.42 -7.33
N ARG A 334 9.25 20.23 -6.26
CA ARG A 334 8.90 19.40 -5.12
C ARG A 334 8.44 20.28 -3.97
N VAL A 335 7.18 20.12 -3.57
CA VAL A 335 6.55 20.92 -2.53
C VAL A 335 6.44 20.06 -1.26
N ALA A 336 7.19 20.44 -0.22
CA ALA A 336 7.12 19.79 1.09
C ALA A 336 5.76 20.07 1.76
N LEU A 337 5.20 19.03 2.41
CA LEU A 337 3.94 19.12 3.12
C LEU A 337 4.15 19.15 4.63
N THR A 338 3.17 19.69 5.35
CA THR A 338 3.11 19.57 6.80
C THR A 338 2.41 18.26 7.16
N GLY A 339 3.10 17.40 7.92
CA GLY A 339 2.63 16.06 8.27
C GLY A 339 3.17 14.97 7.35
N ASN A 340 2.82 13.74 7.64
CA ASN A 340 3.47 12.56 7.10
C ASN A 340 2.52 11.69 6.26
N GLY A 341 3.02 11.19 5.13
CA GLY A 341 2.36 10.16 4.34
C GLY A 341 1.19 10.64 3.47
N PRO A 342 1.40 11.55 2.50
CA PRO A 342 0.37 11.87 1.51
C PRO A 342 0.09 10.63 0.63
N ARG A 343 -1.15 10.11 0.68
CA ARG A 343 -1.56 8.88 -0.02
C ARG A 343 -2.68 9.06 -1.02
N SER A 344 -3.31 10.22 -1.05
CA SER A 344 -4.28 10.59 -2.08
C SER A 344 -4.23 12.10 -2.31
N LEU A 345 -4.79 12.55 -3.42
CA LEU A 345 -4.96 13.97 -3.70
C LEU A 345 -6.13 14.19 -4.67
N ILE A 346 -6.70 15.39 -4.60
CA ILE A 346 -7.59 15.89 -5.64
C ILE A 346 -7.09 17.27 -6.11
N LEU A 347 -7.39 17.58 -7.37
CA LEU A 347 -7.10 18.89 -7.97
C LEU A 347 -8.41 19.66 -8.11
N LYS A 348 -8.41 20.90 -7.63
CA LYS A 348 -9.58 21.78 -7.71
C LYS A 348 -9.15 23.23 -7.71
N ASP A 349 -9.66 24.01 -8.65
CA ASP A 349 -9.47 25.48 -8.73
C ASP A 349 -7.98 25.90 -8.66
N GLY A 350 -7.10 25.22 -9.42
CA GLY A 350 -5.66 25.47 -9.45
C GLY A 350 -4.90 25.06 -8.18
N LYS A 351 -5.52 24.28 -7.31
CA LYS A 351 -4.94 23.78 -6.05
C LYS A 351 -4.91 22.28 -6.00
N ALA A 352 -3.90 21.72 -5.32
CA ALA A 352 -3.88 20.32 -4.87
C ALA A 352 -4.33 20.25 -3.40
N ILE A 353 -5.30 19.41 -3.12
CA ILE A 353 -5.79 19.13 -1.76
C ILE A 353 -5.28 17.75 -1.37
N VAL A 354 -4.41 17.69 -0.37
CA VAL A 354 -3.60 16.53 -0.04
C VAL A 354 -3.69 16.19 1.45
N PRO A 355 -4.40 15.10 1.83
CA PRO A 355 -4.42 14.63 3.21
C PRO A 355 -3.11 13.89 3.52
N THR A 356 -2.65 14.03 4.76
CA THR A 356 -1.51 13.27 5.28
C THR A 356 -2.00 12.11 6.16
N TYR A 357 -1.78 10.91 5.70
CA TYR A 357 -2.31 9.66 6.27
C TYR A 357 -1.94 9.46 7.75
N PHE A 358 -0.70 9.77 8.13
CA PHE A 358 -0.21 9.55 9.49
C PHE A 358 -0.42 10.73 10.46
N SER A 359 -0.72 11.94 9.95
CA SER A 359 -0.72 13.15 10.78
C SER A 359 -2.06 13.84 10.90
N ASP A 360 -3.11 13.29 10.29
CA ASP A 360 -4.47 13.84 10.31
C ASP A 360 -4.53 15.32 9.95
N THR A 361 -3.68 15.76 9.03
CA THR A 361 -3.66 17.12 8.46
C THR A 361 -4.03 17.09 6.99
N LEU A 362 -4.55 18.20 6.53
CA LEU A 362 -4.81 18.45 5.13
C LEU A 362 -3.93 19.60 4.66
N ASN A 363 -3.26 19.44 3.52
CA ASN A 363 -2.47 20.48 2.87
C ASN A 363 -3.20 20.94 1.61
N ILE A 364 -3.36 22.25 1.46
CA ILE A 364 -3.93 22.89 0.28
C ILE A 364 -2.79 23.64 -0.40
N VAL A 365 -2.30 23.08 -1.50
CA VAL A 365 -1.14 23.57 -2.22
C VAL A 365 -1.59 24.35 -3.46
N ASP A 366 -1.25 25.62 -3.56
CA ASP A 366 -1.43 26.39 -4.79
C ASP A 366 -0.42 25.93 -5.84
N LEU A 367 -0.91 25.47 -7.00
CA LEU A 367 -0.08 24.85 -8.03
C LEU A 367 0.79 25.84 -8.83
N ASN A 368 0.58 27.14 -8.68
CA ASN A 368 1.35 28.18 -9.36
C ASN A 368 2.38 28.83 -8.44
N THR A 369 1.99 29.12 -7.21
CA THR A 369 2.86 29.81 -6.23
C THR A 369 3.59 28.84 -5.33
N HIS A 370 3.15 27.57 -5.25
CA HIS A 370 3.62 26.50 -4.37
C HIS A 370 3.45 26.82 -2.87
N GLN A 371 2.59 27.79 -2.54
CA GLN A 371 2.22 28.06 -1.16
C GLN A 371 1.35 26.94 -0.60
N VAL A 372 1.55 26.61 0.68
CA VAL A 372 0.85 25.54 1.37
C VAL A 372 0.07 26.10 2.54
N ASP A 373 -1.25 26.00 2.47
CA ASP A 373 -2.15 26.22 3.61
C ASP A 373 -2.42 24.89 4.30
N VAL A 374 -2.35 24.86 5.66
CA VAL A 374 -2.50 23.64 6.44
C VAL A 374 -3.75 23.70 7.28
N VAL A 375 -4.58 22.66 7.19
CA VAL A 375 -5.78 22.48 8.00
C VAL A 375 -5.61 21.24 8.90
N PRO A 376 -5.50 21.40 10.22
CA PRO A 376 -5.52 20.26 11.13
C PRO A 376 -6.94 19.69 11.21
N LEU A 377 -7.13 18.41 10.87
CA LEU A 377 -8.43 17.73 10.96
C LEU A 377 -8.67 17.17 12.36
N VAL A 378 -7.61 16.82 13.08
CA VAL A 378 -7.64 16.42 14.50
C VAL A 378 -6.60 17.22 15.26
N GLN A 379 -6.97 17.70 16.46
CA GLN A 379 -6.07 18.46 17.33
C GLN A 379 -5.64 17.59 18.51
N ASN A 380 -4.35 17.73 18.89
CA ASN A 380 -3.78 17.14 20.10
C ASN A 380 -3.96 15.60 20.25
N ARG A 381 -3.95 14.86 19.14
CA ARG A 381 -3.94 13.40 19.19
C ARG A 381 -2.55 12.89 19.62
N ILE A 382 -2.54 11.91 20.52
CA ILE A 382 -1.32 11.17 20.88
C ILE A 382 -1.25 9.93 19.99
N GLU A 383 -0.15 9.78 19.25
CA GLU A 383 0.12 8.56 18.49
C GLU A 383 0.54 7.42 19.42
N SER A 384 -0.10 6.26 19.29
CA SER A 384 0.37 5.03 19.94
C SER A 384 1.73 4.60 19.39
N ARG A 385 2.42 3.69 20.09
CA ARG A 385 3.69 3.12 19.61
C ARG A 385 3.52 2.36 18.30
N ILE A 386 2.41 1.62 18.13
CA ILE A 386 2.06 0.91 16.90
C ILE A 386 1.88 1.90 15.73
N GLN A 387 1.15 3.00 15.92
CA GLN A 387 0.96 4.03 14.91
C GLN A 387 2.29 4.70 14.52
N ARG A 388 3.14 5.01 15.49
CA ARG A 388 4.50 5.49 15.21
C ARG A 388 5.33 4.47 14.45
N GLY A 389 5.20 3.19 14.78
CA GLY A 389 5.87 2.10 14.07
C GLY A 389 5.43 1.98 12.63
N GLU A 390 4.12 2.05 12.34
CA GLU A 390 3.60 2.08 10.97
C GLU A 390 4.16 3.30 10.20
N LYS A 391 4.20 4.47 10.84
CA LYS A 391 4.79 5.67 10.25
C LYS A 391 6.27 5.47 9.91
N TYR A 392 7.10 5.02 10.86
CA TYR A 392 8.54 4.81 10.64
C TYR A 392 8.83 3.72 9.59
N PHE A 393 8.01 2.69 9.52
CA PHE A 393 8.10 1.65 8.48
C PHE A 393 7.90 2.22 7.07
N ASN A 394 7.12 3.29 6.94
CA ASN A 394 6.79 3.95 5.67
C ASN A 394 7.59 5.23 5.40
N ASP A 395 8.40 5.71 6.36
CA ASP A 395 9.11 6.98 6.31
C ASP A 395 10.51 6.81 5.70
N ALA A 396 10.74 7.41 4.55
CA ALA A 396 12.02 7.39 3.87
C ALA A 396 13.03 8.41 4.43
N ASN A 397 12.60 9.32 5.32
CA ASN A 397 13.53 10.26 5.96
C ASN A 397 14.53 9.56 6.89
N HIS A 398 14.28 8.30 7.23
CA HIS A 398 15.19 7.43 7.97
C HIS A 398 16.10 6.59 7.05
N CYS A 399 16.11 6.85 5.74
CA CYS A 399 16.99 6.22 4.77
C CYS A 399 18.02 7.22 4.23
N PHE A 400 19.21 6.76 3.92
CA PHE A 400 20.22 7.57 3.24
C PHE A 400 19.63 8.22 1.98
N GLN A 401 19.75 9.55 1.87
CA GLN A 401 19.20 10.37 0.79
C GLN A 401 17.70 10.13 0.46
N ASN A 402 16.92 9.62 1.38
CA ASN A 402 15.47 9.38 1.24
C ASN A 402 15.06 8.44 0.08
N TRP A 403 15.92 7.49 -0.29
CA TRP A 403 15.69 6.62 -1.45
C TRP A 403 14.56 5.63 -1.27
N GLN A 404 14.36 5.14 -0.06
CA GLN A 404 13.36 4.10 0.22
C GLN A 404 12.96 4.07 1.70
N SER A 405 11.91 3.32 1.99
CA SER A 405 11.54 2.87 3.33
C SER A 405 11.37 1.35 3.31
N CYS A 406 11.06 0.73 4.45
CA CYS A 406 10.76 -0.71 4.49
C CYS A 406 9.64 -1.11 3.53
N ASN A 407 8.63 -0.21 3.32
CA ASN A 407 7.54 -0.40 2.37
C ASN A 407 8.02 -0.48 0.89
N GLY A 408 9.25 -0.13 0.56
CA GLY A 408 9.81 -0.29 -0.78
C GLY A 408 9.88 -1.76 -1.20
N CYS A 409 10.44 -2.63 -0.34
CA CYS A 409 10.53 -4.08 -0.56
C CYS A 409 9.35 -4.85 0.05
N HIS A 410 8.72 -4.31 1.10
CA HIS A 410 7.60 -4.95 1.81
C HIS A 410 6.30 -4.14 1.67
N PRO A 411 5.79 -3.92 0.44
CA PRO A 411 4.56 -3.17 0.21
C PRO A 411 3.31 -3.95 0.68
N GLY A 412 2.14 -3.28 0.68
CA GLY A 412 0.87 -3.93 0.97
C GLY A 412 0.74 -4.42 2.41
N ASP A 413 1.00 -3.54 3.37
CA ASP A 413 0.98 -3.79 4.81
C ASP A 413 2.05 -4.81 5.25
N ALA A 414 3.31 -4.52 4.90
CA ALA A 414 4.50 -5.29 5.24
C ALA A 414 4.49 -6.73 4.66
N ARG A 415 4.06 -6.88 3.42
CA ARG A 415 4.09 -8.18 2.71
C ARG A 415 5.33 -8.29 1.81
N THR A 416 5.19 -8.71 0.57
CA THR A 416 6.28 -8.92 -0.39
C THR A 416 6.09 -8.08 -1.64
N ASP A 417 7.17 -7.66 -2.28
CA ASP A 417 7.14 -7.05 -3.62
C ASP A 417 7.16 -8.09 -4.75
N GLY A 418 7.39 -9.37 -4.43
CA GLY A 418 7.47 -10.46 -5.40
C GLY A 418 8.77 -10.50 -6.18
N MET A 419 9.83 -9.84 -5.70
CA MET A 419 11.13 -9.77 -6.38
C MET A 419 12.22 -10.49 -5.59
N ASN A 420 13.30 -10.80 -6.28
CA ASN A 420 14.52 -11.34 -5.69
C ASN A 420 15.51 -10.22 -5.42
N TRP A 421 16.11 -10.22 -4.23
CA TRP A 421 17.12 -9.25 -3.86
C TRP A 421 18.39 -9.96 -3.40
N ASP A 422 19.53 -9.56 -3.95
CA ASP A 422 20.84 -9.97 -3.45
C ASP A 422 21.44 -8.82 -2.63
N LEU A 423 21.11 -8.80 -1.36
CA LEU A 423 21.54 -7.75 -0.44
C LEU A 423 22.85 -8.09 0.28
N MET A 424 23.41 -9.29 0.05
CA MET A 424 24.62 -9.83 0.71
C MET A 424 24.65 -9.67 2.24
N ASN A 425 23.50 -9.43 2.86
CA ASN A 425 23.39 -9.21 4.30
C ASN A 425 23.54 -10.49 5.12
N ASP A 426 23.62 -11.64 4.47
CA ASP A 426 23.93 -12.96 5.04
C ASP A 426 25.31 -13.48 4.63
N GLY A 427 26.09 -12.67 3.90
CA GLY A 427 27.42 -13.04 3.42
C GLY A 427 27.42 -13.99 2.21
N ILE A 428 26.25 -14.25 1.62
CA ILE A 428 26.11 -15.17 0.50
C ILE A 428 25.51 -14.41 -0.68
N GLY A 429 26.27 -14.31 -1.76
CA GLY A 429 25.87 -13.60 -2.97
C GLY A 429 24.96 -14.45 -3.84
N ASN A 430 23.67 -14.56 -3.49
CA ASN A 430 22.63 -15.09 -4.37
C ASN A 430 21.31 -14.35 -4.16
N PRO A 431 20.53 -14.12 -5.21
CA PRO A 431 19.23 -13.48 -5.12
C PRO A 431 18.25 -14.34 -4.30
N LYS A 432 17.54 -13.68 -3.38
CA LYS A 432 16.56 -14.33 -2.50
C LYS A 432 15.22 -13.60 -2.59
N ASN A 433 14.14 -14.36 -2.66
CA ASN A 433 12.79 -13.80 -2.75
C ASN A 433 12.42 -13.03 -1.48
N CYS A 434 11.81 -11.87 -1.67
CA CYS A 434 11.36 -11.02 -0.58
C CYS A 434 10.20 -11.69 0.19
N LYS A 435 10.39 -11.95 1.48
CA LYS A 435 9.39 -12.59 2.35
C LYS A 435 8.38 -11.59 2.90
N SER A 436 7.17 -12.04 3.19
CA SER A 436 6.22 -11.33 4.04
C SER A 436 6.78 -11.20 5.46
N LEU A 437 6.52 -10.06 6.12
CA LEU A 437 6.89 -9.81 7.52
C LEU A 437 5.77 -10.20 8.50
N LEU A 438 4.63 -10.69 8.00
CA LEU A 438 3.56 -11.23 8.84
C LEU A 438 4.10 -12.37 9.71
N PHE A 439 3.87 -12.28 11.01
CA PHE A 439 4.32 -13.23 12.04
C PHE A 439 5.85 -13.35 12.21
N SER A 440 6.66 -12.52 11.57
CA SER A 440 8.13 -12.60 11.67
C SER A 440 8.66 -12.58 13.10
N HIS A 441 7.99 -11.86 14.03
CA HIS A 441 8.40 -11.77 15.43
C HIS A 441 8.09 -13.02 16.27
N VAL A 442 7.24 -13.91 15.77
CA VAL A 442 6.83 -15.13 16.48
C VAL A 442 7.25 -16.43 15.76
N THR A 443 7.98 -16.29 14.66
CA THR A 443 8.52 -17.41 13.86
C THR A 443 10.02 -17.24 13.60
N PRO A 444 10.88 -17.22 14.65
CA PRO A 444 12.34 -17.24 14.48
C PRO A 444 12.81 -18.62 13.98
N PRO A 445 14.02 -18.71 13.33
CA PRO A 445 14.91 -17.60 12.96
C PRO A 445 14.37 -16.78 11.78
N ASN A 446 14.99 -15.64 11.53
CA ASN A 446 14.55 -14.76 10.44
C ASN A 446 15.55 -14.73 9.28
N MET A 447 15.10 -14.23 8.13
CA MET A 447 15.70 -14.37 6.79
C MET A 447 15.57 -15.80 6.27
N ILE A 448 15.64 -15.96 4.93
CA ILE A 448 15.46 -17.29 4.31
C ILE A 448 16.57 -18.27 4.70
N SER A 449 17.76 -17.79 4.98
CA SER A 449 18.92 -18.55 5.47
C SER A 449 18.96 -18.69 7.01
N GLY A 450 17.99 -18.12 7.73
CA GLY A 450 17.93 -18.19 9.19
C GLY A 450 19.03 -17.46 9.94
N ILE A 451 19.75 -16.53 9.29
CA ILE A 451 20.94 -15.89 9.88
C ILE A 451 20.64 -14.84 10.96
N ARG A 452 19.40 -14.45 11.14
CA ARG A 452 18.99 -13.52 12.19
C ARG A 452 18.20 -14.27 13.25
N ALA A 453 18.68 -14.22 14.48
CA ALA A 453 18.07 -14.95 15.60
C ALA A 453 16.64 -14.49 15.92
N SER A 454 16.28 -13.24 15.60
CA SER A 454 14.95 -12.70 15.81
C SER A 454 14.64 -11.59 14.80
N ALA A 455 13.35 -11.27 14.65
CA ALA A 455 12.89 -10.16 13.81
C ALA A 455 13.40 -8.80 14.30
N ASN A 456 13.54 -8.60 15.62
CA ASN A 456 14.14 -7.38 16.18
C ASN A 456 15.54 -7.14 15.61
N VAL A 457 16.38 -8.18 15.58
CA VAL A 457 17.72 -8.10 14.96
C VAL A 457 17.62 -7.82 13.47
N ALA A 458 16.67 -8.45 12.77
CA ALA A 458 16.46 -8.25 11.34
C ALA A 458 16.03 -6.81 11.01
N VAL A 459 15.13 -6.20 11.80
CA VAL A 459 14.69 -4.80 11.64
C VAL A 459 15.88 -3.84 11.74
N ARG A 460 16.74 -3.97 12.79
CA ARG A 460 17.91 -3.12 12.95
C ARG A 460 18.91 -3.32 11.81
N ALA A 461 19.12 -4.57 11.39
CA ALA A 461 19.97 -4.87 10.24
C ALA A 461 19.41 -4.27 8.93
N GLY A 462 18.11 -4.24 8.75
CA GLY A 462 17.46 -3.61 7.60
C GLY A 462 17.74 -2.11 7.51
N TYR A 463 17.61 -1.38 8.62
CA TYR A 463 17.98 0.04 8.65
C TYR A 463 19.46 0.24 8.41
N LYS A 464 20.33 -0.50 9.11
CA LYS A 464 21.77 -0.31 9.04
C LYS A 464 22.39 -0.73 7.71
N LEU A 465 21.99 -1.88 7.16
CA LEU A 465 22.68 -2.51 6.02
C LEU A 465 21.94 -2.29 4.68
N ILE A 466 20.66 -1.89 4.70
CA ILE A 466 19.86 -1.71 3.50
C ILE A 466 19.43 -0.25 3.32
N GLN A 467 19.09 0.43 4.42
CA GLN A 467 18.75 1.86 4.37
C GLN A 467 19.94 2.77 4.70
N PHE A 468 21.09 2.20 5.09
CA PHE A 468 22.33 2.91 5.46
C PHE A 468 22.09 4.03 6.48
N SER A 469 21.33 3.71 7.52
CA SER A 469 20.92 4.62 8.57
C SER A 469 20.92 3.93 9.92
N ASP A 470 21.26 4.66 10.97
CA ASP A 470 21.11 4.21 12.35
C ASP A 470 19.80 4.75 12.91
N LEU A 471 18.77 3.91 12.95
CA LEU A 471 17.49 4.27 13.55
C LEU A 471 17.60 4.31 15.07
N PRO A 472 17.09 5.37 15.77
CA PRO A 472 17.02 5.38 17.22
C PRO A 472 16.27 4.15 17.76
N GLU A 473 16.79 3.54 18.83
CA GLU A 473 16.25 2.27 19.36
C GLU A 473 14.77 2.34 19.75
N ASP A 474 14.30 3.48 20.28
CA ASP A 474 12.86 3.65 20.57
C ASP A 474 12.01 3.62 19.29
N PHE A 475 12.52 4.15 18.18
CA PHE A 475 11.82 4.09 16.89
C PHE A 475 11.81 2.66 16.34
N ALA A 476 12.94 1.96 16.43
CA ALA A 476 13.03 0.55 16.04
C ALA A 476 12.07 -0.33 16.85
N ASN A 477 11.94 -0.08 18.14
CA ASN A 477 10.96 -0.77 19.01
C ASN A 477 9.51 -0.47 18.58
N CYS A 478 9.20 0.76 18.15
CA CYS A 478 7.88 1.06 17.60
C CYS A 478 7.61 0.27 16.30
N VAL A 479 8.61 0.12 15.43
CA VAL A 479 8.48 -0.72 14.22
C VAL A 479 8.24 -2.18 14.58
N ASP A 480 8.93 -2.70 15.58
CA ASP A 480 8.70 -4.06 16.08
C ASP A 480 7.25 -4.24 16.56
N GLU A 481 6.73 -3.29 17.35
CA GLU A 481 5.35 -3.32 17.83
C GLU A 481 4.33 -3.27 16.69
N TYR A 482 4.56 -2.46 15.65
CA TYR A 482 3.74 -2.45 14.44
C TYR A 482 3.75 -3.80 13.72
N LEU A 483 4.93 -4.40 13.52
CA LEU A 483 5.04 -5.69 12.86
C LEU A 483 4.41 -6.84 13.67
N MET A 484 4.46 -6.77 15.00
CA MET A 484 3.75 -7.71 15.88
C MET A 484 2.24 -7.55 15.84
N ASP A 485 1.74 -6.35 15.58
CA ASP A 485 0.29 -6.08 15.49
C ASP A 485 -0.32 -6.45 14.14
N LEU A 486 0.47 -6.78 13.12
CA LEU A 486 -0.03 -7.17 11.80
C LEU A 486 -1.01 -8.35 11.90
N LYS A 487 -2.16 -8.21 11.25
CA LYS A 487 -3.19 -9.25 11.19
C LYS A 487 -3.20 -9.92 9.82
N PRO A 488 -3.44 -11.23 9.75
CA PRO A 488 -3.64 -11.90 8.49
C PRO A 488 -4.96 -11.47 7.84
N VAL A 489 -4.96 -11.40 6.52
CA VAL A 489 -6.18 -11.22 5.74
C VAL A 489 -6.84 -12.59 5.51
N PRO A 490 -8.16 -12.72 5.69
CA PRO A 490 -8.85 -13.97 5.38
C PRO A 490 -8.60 -14.40 3.93
N SER A 491 -8.28 -15.67 3.75
CA SER A 491 -8.02 -16.22 2.41
C SER A 491 -9.27 -16.16 1.52
N PRO A 492 -9.15 -15.73 0.25
CA PRO A 492 -10.24 -15.78 -0.71
C PRO A 492 -10.64 -17.22 -1.12
N TYR A 493 -9.88 -18.22 -0.70
CA TYR A 493 -10.19 -19.64 -0.91
C TYR A 493 -11.09 -20.24 0.17
N LEU A 494 -11.38 -19.47 1.23
CA LEU A 494 -12.38 -19.87 2.23
C LEU A 494 -13.80 -19.63 1.71
N VAL A 495 -14.71 -20.51 2.11
CA VAL A 495 -16.15 -20.38 1.84
C VAL A 495 -16.86 -20.07 3.16
N ASN A 496 -17.43 -18.88 3.29
CA ASN A 496 -18.04 -18.39 4.53
C ASN A 496 -17.10 -18.49 5.76
N GLY A 497 -15.80 -18.25 5.56
CA GLY A 497 -14.78 -18.33 6.61
C GLY A 497 -14.26 -19.73 6.93
N GLU A 498 -14.77 -20.77 6.26
CA GLU A 498 -14.43 -22.18 6.49
C GLU A 498 -13.73 -22.79 5.28
N LEU A 499 -13.05 -23.93 5.49
CA LEU A 499 -12.43 -24.67 4.39
C LEU A 499 -13.51 -25.21 3.43
N SER A 500 -13.30 -25.00 2.12
CA SER A 500 -14.11 -25.65 1.09
C SER A 500 -14.02 -27.18 1.18
N GLU A 501 -14.99 -27.92 0.64
CA GLU A 501 -14.90 -29.39 0.58
C GLU A 501 -13.62 -29.87 -0.14
N LYS A 502 -13.18 -29.11 -1.15
CA LYS A 502 -11.94 -29.39 -1.87
C LYS A 502 -10.73 -29.18 -0.96
N ALA A 503 -10.69 -28.11 -0.18
CA ALA A 503 -9.63 -27.85 0.79
C ALA A 503 -9.62 -28.88 1.93
N GLN A 504 -10.79 -29.36 2.40
CA GLN A 504 -10.86 -30.42 3.40
C GLN A 504 -10.25 -31.75 2.89
N ARG A 505 -10.45 -32.09 1.61
CA ARG A 505 -9.76 -33.22 0.99
C ARG A 505 -8.27 -32.94 0.84
N GLY A 506 -7.90 -31.72 0.48
CA GLY A 506 -6.50 -31.29 0.38
C GLY A 506 -5.74 -31.40 1.72
N ARG A 507 -6.41 -31.13 2.85
CA ARG A 507 -5.85 -31.35 4.18
C ARG A 507 -5.43 -32.82 4.40
N LYS A 508 -6.23 -33.78 3.94
CA LYS A 508 -5.87 -35.18 4.02
C LYS A 508 -4.67 -35.52 3.14
N VAL A 509 -4.52 -34.88 2.00
CA VAL A 509 -3.33 -35.02 1.14
C VAL A 509 -2.10 -34.41 1.82
N TYR A 510 -2.22 -33.28 2.47
CA TYR A 510 -1.18 -32.61 3.26
C TYR A 510 -0.65 -33.52 4.38
N GLU A 511 -1.55 -34.14 5.14
CA GLU A 511 -1.23 -35.12 6.19
C GLU A 511 -0.62 -36.41 5.60
N LYS A 512 -1.16 -36.91 4.48
CA LYS A 512 -0.64 -38.12 3.77
C LYS A 512 0.81 -37.91 3.28
N LEU A 513 1.15 -36.72 2.84
CA LEU A 513 2.47 -36.35 2.34
C LEU A 513 3.40 -35.89 3.47
N LYS A 514 2.90 -35.79 4.69
CA LYS A 514 3.66 -35.39 5.89
C LYS A 514 4.20 -33.96 5.83
N CYS A 515 3.49 -33.08 5.14
CA CYS A 515 3.86 -31.66 5.08
C CYS A 515 3.89 -31.03 6.49
N ASP A 516 3.09 -31.56 7.42
CA ASP A 516 3.01 -31.18 8.83
C ASP A 516 4.25 -31.55 9.66
N GLU A 517 5.19 -32.35 9.15
CA GLU A 517 6.47 -32.59 9.82
C GLU A 517 7.33 -31.31 9.88
N CYS A 518 7.27 -30.46 8.85
CA CYS A 518 7.94 -29.16 8.80
C CYS A 518 6.95 -28.00 9.00
N HIS A 519 5.82 -28.02 8.29
CA HIS A 519 4.81 -26.97 8.34
C HIS A 519 3.74 -27.28 9.39
N SER A 520 4.09 -27.18 10.66
CA SER A 520 3.26 -27.56 11.83
C SER A 520 2.91 -26.37 12.72
N GLY A 521 2.07 -26.64 13.73
CA GLY A 521 1.66 -25.67 14.74
C GLY A 521 0.76 -24.55 14.20
N PRO A 522 0.51 -23.51 15.00
CA PRO A 522 -0.44 -22.44 14.68
C PRO A 522 0.00 -21.55 13.51
N TYR A 523 1.30 -21.52 13.24
CA TYR A 523 1.89 -20.73 12.16
C TYR A 523 2.32 -21.57 10.96
N TYR A 524 2.12 -22.89 10.98
CA TYR A 524 2.56 -23.81 9.92
C TYR A 524 4.05 -23.69 9.62
N THR A 525 4.87 -23.72 10.65
CA THR A 525 6.33 -23.77 10.61
C THR A 525 6.85 -24.44 11.87
N ASP A 526 7.89 -25.26 11.75
CA ASP A 526 8.60 -25.84 12.89
C ASP A 526 9.77 -24.96 13.38
N MET A 527 9.97 -23.77 12.73
CA MET A 527 11.03 -22.80 13.06
C MET A 527 12.46 -23.40 12.97
N LYS A 528 12.66 -24.29 12.01
CA LYS A 528 13.95 -24.95 11.76
C LYS A 528 14.38 -24.77 10.32
N LEU A 529 15.66 -25.03 10.07
CA LEU A 529 16.21 -25.07 8.72
C LEU A 529 16.19 -26.51 8.20
N HIS A 530 15.75 -26.66 6.95
CA HIS A 530 15.71 -27.95 6.28
C HIS A 530 16.35 -27.89 4.91
N ARG A 531 17.10 -28.94 4.57
CA ARG A 531 17.50 -29.22 3.19
C ARG A 531 16.37 -29.97 2.52
N ILE A 532 15.76 -29.37 1.52
CA ILE A 532 14.63 -29.97 0.83
C ILE A 532 14.73 -29.73 -0.69
N GLY A 533 14.38 -30.75 -1.47
CA GLY A 533 14.39 -30.66 -2.91
C GLY A 533 15.80 -30.54 -3.52
N GLU A 534 15.91 -29.70 -4.56
CA GLU A 534 17.14 -29.46 -5.31
C GLU A 534 18.03 -28.37 -4.70
N ASP A 535 17.60 -27.74 -3.61
CA ASP A 535 18.24 -26.59 -2.99
C ASP A 535 19.42 -27.02 -2.11
N VAL A 536 20.54 -27.34 -2.73
CA VAL A 536 21.77 -27.82 -2.07
C VAL A 536 22.79 -26.72 -1.80
N GLU A 537 22.53 -25.48 -2.21
CA GLU A 537 23.47 -24.35 -2.14
C GLU A 537 23.82 -23.93 -0.70
N PHE A 538 22.95 -24.25 0.26
CA PHE A 538 23.15 -23.91 1.67
C PHE A 538 23.34 -25.17 2.51
N GLU A 539 24.49 -25.29 3.14
CA GLU A 539 24.81 -26.46 3.98
C GLU A 539 23.78 -26.68 5.10
N ASN A 540 23.28 -25.60 5.67
CA ASN A 540 22.31 -25.65 6.77
C ASN A 540 20.85 -25.78 6.31
N GLY A 541 20.56 -25.68 5.00
CA GLY A 541 19.21 -25.65 4.45
C GLY A 541 18.54 -24.28 4.62
N TRP A 542 17.23 -24.25 4.42
CA TRP A 542 16.40 -23.05 4.42
C TRP A 542 15.48 -23.01 5.63
N ASP A 543 15.22 -21.82 6.16
CA ASP A 543 14.20 -21.59 7.18
C ASP A 543 12.81 -21.96 6.66
N THR A 544 12.08 -22.79 7.43
CA THR A 544 10.72 -23.19 7.11
C THR A 544 9.78 -21.99 7.22
N PRO A 545 9.25 -21.43 6.11
CA PRO A 545 8.38 -20.27 6.19
C PRO A 545 7.00 -20.64 6.74
N THR A 546 6.35 -19.68 7.40
CA THR A 546 4.93 -19.80 7.72
C THR A 546 4.09 -19.98 6.44
N LEU A 547 3.04 -20.83 6.49
CA LEU A 547 2.06 -20.92 5.41
C LEU A 547 0.82 -20.03 5.65
N ARG A 548 0.77 -19.28 6.75
CA ARG A 548 -0.31 -18.32 6.99
C ARG A 548 -0.26 -17.20 5.94
N GLU A 549 -1.39 -16.98 5.26
CA GLU A 549 -1.53 -16.00 4.17
C GLU A 549 -0.61 -16.31 2.97
N VAL A 550 -0.19 -17.58 2.81
CA VAL A 550 0.73 -17.97 1.72
C VAL A 550 0.14 -17.73 0.33
N TRP A 551 -1.18 -17.75 0.18
CA TRP A 551 -1.89 -17.44 -1.05
C TRP A 551 -1.56 -16.05 -1.64
N ARG A 552 -1.06 -15.14 -0.80
CA ARG A 552 -0.73 -13.75 -1.17
C ARG A 552 0.76 -13.54 -1.43
N THR A 553 1.63 -14.50 -1.12
CA THR A 553 3.09 -14.30 -1.07
C THR A 553 3.86 -14.87 -2.26
N ALA A 554 3.17 -15.20 -3.36
CA ALA A 554 3.86 -15.58 -4.60
C ALA A 554 4.91 -14.53 -5.04
N PRO A 555 5.96 -14.90 -5.81
CA PRO A 555 6.34 -16.27 -6.18
C PRO A 555 6.97 -17.03 -5.00
N TYR A 556 7.06 -18.33 -5.10
CA TYR A 556 7.43 -19.22 -4.00
C TYR A 556 8.83 -19.79 -4.15
N LEU A 557 9.30 -20.48 -3.09
CA LEU A 557 10.65 -20.98 -2.88
C LEU A 557 11.64 -19.85 -2.60
N PHE A 558 12.89 -20.21 -2.27
CA PHE A 558 13.85 -19.24 -1.76
C PHE A 558 14.22 -18.14 -2.78
N ASP A 559 14.16 -18.47 -4.06
CA ASP A 559 14.48 -17.59 -5.19
C ASP A 559 13.26 -17.24 -6.07
N GLY A 560 12.05 -17.54 -5.62
CA GLY A 560 10.83 -17.22 -6.36
C GLY A 560 10.69 -17.96 -7.71
N ARG A 561 11.33 -19.13 -7.86
CA ARG A 561 11.28 -19.94 -9.10
C ARG A 561 9.91 -20.55 -9.39
N ALA A 562 9.04 -20.65 -8.41
CA ALA A 562 7.68 -21.14 -8.57
C ALA A 562 6.69 -19.98 -8.61
N ALA A 563 6.13 -19.69 -9.77
CA ALA A 563 5.17 -18.60 -9.96
C ALA A 563 3.84 -18.87 -9.22
N THR A 564 3.43 -20.13 -9.11
CA THR A 564 2.19 -20.55 -8.47
C THR A 564 2.43 -21.63 -7.42
N MET A 565 1.51 -21.77 -6.47
CA MET A 565 1.55 -22.85 -5.49
C MET A 565 1.52 -24.25 -6.15
N LYS A 566 0.87 -24.36 -7.30
CA LYS A 566 0.87 -25.61 -8.09
C LYS A 566 2.27 -25.96 -8.60
N ASP A 567 3.05 -24.97 -9.04
CA ASP A 567 4.43 -25.17 -9.54
C ASP A 567 5.35 -25.70 -8.43
N VAL A 568 5.15 -25.28 -7.18
CA VAL A 568 5.89 -25.79 -6.01
C VAL A 568 5.82 -27.32 -5.97
N PHE A 569 4.66 -27.90 -6.23
CA PHE A 569 4.43 -29.35 -6.15
C PHE A 569 4.69 -30.07 -7.47
N THR A 570 4.31 -29.51 -8.60
CA THR A 570 4.37 -30.20 -9.91
C THR A 570 5.71 -30.04 -10.61
N VAL A 571 6.32 -28.86 -10.55
CA VAL A 571 7.60 -28.55 -11.19
C VAL A 571 8.75 -28.87 -10.24
N HIS A 572 8.72 -28.29 -9.05
CA HIS A 572 9.84 -28.36 -8.10
C HIS A 572 9.74 -29.52 -7.09
N LYS A 573 8.68 -30.31 -7.16
CA LYS A 573 8.50 -31.54 -6.34
C LYS A 573 8.71 -31.34 -4.83
N HIS A 574 8.49 -30.12 -4.32
CA HIS A 574 8.70 -29.79 -2.92
C HIS A 574 7.84 -30.69 -2.03
N GLY A 575 8.47 -31.51 -1.18
CA GLY A 575 7.80 -32.47 -0.30
C GLY A 575 7.04 -33.59 -1.02
N ILE A 576 7.23 -33.79 -2.33
CA ILE A 576 6.56 -34.83 -3.13
C ILE A 576 7.52 -36.00 -3.38
N ASP A 577 7.59 -36.92 -2.46
CA ASP A 577 8.38 -38.16 -2.53
C ASP A 577 7.58 -39.37 -3.03
N LYS A 578 6.25 -39.25 -3.14
CA LYS A 578 5.31 -40.31 -3.49
C LYS A 578 4.53 -39.96 -4.75
N LYS A 579 3.99 -40.99 -5.40
CA LYS A 579 3.09 -40.79 -6.52
C LYS A 579 1.78 -40.14 -6.05
N VAL A 580 1.49 -38.96 -6.56
CA VAL A 580 0.30 -38.16 -6.27
C VAL A 580 -0.41 -37.87 -7.58
N SER A 581 -1.72 -37.97 -7.62
CA SER A 581 -2.54 -37.66 -8.79
C SER A 581 -2.71 -36.15 -8.95
N ASP A 582 -2.98 -35.68 -10.19
CA ASP A 582 -3.26 -34.26 -10.45
C ASP A 582 -4.43 -33.73 -9.60
N LYS A 583 -5.43 -34.57 -9.36
CA LYS A 583 -6.55 -34.23 -8.49
C LYS A 583 -6.10 -33.97 -7.06
N GLU A 584 -5.26 -34.85 -6.50
CA GLU A 584 -4.71 -34.66 -5.14
C GLU A 584 -3.83 -33.42 -5.07
N ILE A 585 -3.06 -33.09 -6.11
CA ILE A 585 -2.29 -31.85 -6.19
C ILE A 585 -3.23 -30.64 -6.18
N ASP A 586 -4.31 -30.63 -6.98
CA ASP A 586 -5.26 -29.52 -7.02
C ASP A 586 -6.02 -29.35 -5.67
N GLU A 587 -6.28 -30.45 -4.96
CA GLU A 587 -6.88 -30.43 -3.61
C GLU A 587 -5.87 -29.90 -2.58
N LEU A 588 -4.60 -30.31 -2.65
CA LEU A 588 -3.51 -29.80 -1.80
C LEU A 588 -3.29 -28.30 -1.99
N VAL A 589 -3.21 -27.83 -3.25
CA VAL A 589 -3.09 -26.41 -3.59
C VAL A 589 -4.24 -25.59 -3.00
N GLU A 590 -5.47 -26.08 -3.09
CA GLU A 590 -6.65 -25.44 -2.50
C GLU A 590 -6.52 -25.32 -0.98
N TYR A 591 -6.10 -26.39 -0.31
CA TYR A 591 -5.90 -26.35 1.14
C TYR A 591 -4.81 -25.37 1.56
N VAL A 592 -3.63 -25.45 0.93
CA VAL A 592 -2.51 -24.56 1.27
C VAL A 592 -2.86 -23.09 1.02
N ASN A 593 -3.57 -22.81 -0.08
CA ASN A 593 -4.05 -21.45 -0.35
C ASN A 593 -5.20 -21.00 0.59
N SER A 594 -5.82 -21.91 1.33
CA SER A 594 -6.84 -21.56 2.33
C SER A 594 -6.25 -21.15 3.68
N LEU A 595 -4.92 -21.29 3.89
CA LEU A 595 -4.21 -20.96 5.13
C LEU A 595 -3.87 -19.47 5.17
#